data_0dee1c5bf01d9576d35e004fcaedc5ca
#
_entry.id   0dee1c5bf01d9576d35e004fcaedc5ca
#
_cell.length_a   1.000
_cell.length_b   1.000
_cell.length_c   1.000
_cell.angle_alpha   90.00
_cell.angle_beta   90.00
_cell.angle_gamma   90.00
#
_symmetry.space_group_name_H-M   'P 1'
#
loop_
_entity.id
_entity.type
_entity.pdbx_description
1 polymer ?
#
loop_
_entity_poly.entity_id
_entity_poly.type
_entity_poly.pdbx_seq_one_letter_code
_entity_poly.pdbx_strand_id
1 'polypeptide(L)'
;MLTKGDDYPIHQLPEPVASAGGERNFYDRYFFNGYAREGQAFFALALGVYPHRNVMDASFCVIHEGVQHNLRASRHLGVERMDTRVGPISVQVLEPLKSLRILVHENDYGIRADLTFLARAPALEEPRFQHSLGPRSLMDSTRLTQNGSYEGYFSVRGGRRVEVASEKWLGTRDRSWGIRPLGSMQESPSEPGSIPQFYWLWAPVNFDDCVTLYDINADAAGTAWHTHGVVAHLPDGQPETMQSVSSRVTYRPGTRHAQSAQILFVRPGGDELRLHIEPRYTFYMSGLGYLHPEWGHGMDRGEMALAYDTIDLATVDPAIPMYLHIQAVSRVRMGDRVGIGVLEQLVLGPHEPSGFSGLFDMAP
;
A
#
# COMPACT_ATOMS: atom_id res chain seq x y z
N MET A 1 24.35 -3.64 20.11
CA MET A 1 23.09 -4.12 20.68
C MET A 1 22.67 -5.34 19.88
N LEU A 2 22.62 -6.51 20.51
CA LEU A 2 22.22 -7.75 19.85
C LEU A 2 20.72 -7.97 19.96
N THR A 3 20.12 -8.53 18.92
CA THR A 3 18.70 -8.89 18.82
C THR A 3 18.58 -10.33 18.34
N LYS A 4 17.35 -10.87 18.33
CA LYS A 4 17.09 -12.21 17.77
C LYS A 4 17.44 -12.31 16.28
N GLY A 5 17.41 -11.17 15.56
CA GLY A 5 17.79 -11.12 14.15
C GLY A 5 19.26 -11.42 13.92
N ASP A 6 20.13 -11.15 14.91
CA ASP A 6 21.59 -11.34 14.78
C ASP A 6 22.01 -12.84 14.79
N ASP A 7 21.09 -13.76 15.15
CA ASP A 7 21.30 -15.20 14.99
C ASP A 7 21.06 -15.70 13.56
N TYR A 8 20.48 -14.87 12.68
CA TYR A 8 20.18 -15.24 11.30
C TYR A 8 21.22 -14.68 10.32
N PRO A 9 21.47 -15.33 9.17
CA PRO A 9 22.46 -14.88 8.20
C PRO A 9 21.91 -13.72 7.33
N ILE A 10 21.48 -12.63 7.95
CA ILE A 10 20.82 -11.48 7.32
C ILE A 10 21.67 -10.21 7.34
N HIS A 11 22.84 -10.24 7.93
CA HIS A 11 23.75 -9.09 7.96
C HIS A 11 24.37 -8.86 6.58
N GLN A 12 24.29 -7.63 6.12
CA GLN A 12 24.94 -7.16 4.88
C GLN A 12 26.06 -6.16 5.17
N LEU A 13 26.09 -5.63 6.37
CA LEU A 13 27.08 -4.70 6.88
C LEU A 13 27.54 -5.20 8.26
N PRO A 14 28.73 -4.77 8.77
CA PRO A 14 29.25 -5.21 10.09
C PRO A 14 28.52 -4.52 11.26
N GLU A 15 27.21 -4.34 11.14
CA GLU A 15 26.36 -3.68 12.12
C GLU A 15 25.35 -4.66 12.69
N PRO A 16 25.00 -4.55 13.99
CA PRO A 16 23.87 -5.29 14.56
C PRO A 16 22.58 -4.98 13.79
N VAL A 17 21.68 -5.95 13.72
CA VAL A 17 20.37 -5.79 13.03
C VAL A 17 19.58 -4.59 13.57
N ALA A 18 19.67 -4.29 14.88
CA ALA A 18 19.02 -3.15 15.51
C ALA A 18 19.40 -1.79 14.87
N SER A 19 20.66 -1.65 14.43
CA SER A 19 21.21 -0.41 13.87
C SER A 19 21.36 -0.44 12.35
N ALA A 20 20.97 -1.51 11.68
CA ALA A 20 21.01 -1.59 10.22
C ALA A 20 20.08 -0.57 9.55
N GLY A 21 20.51 -0.04 8.39
CA GLY A 21 19.81 1.02 7.67
C GLY A 21 20.13 2.42 8.21
N GLY A 22 21.36 2.89 8.02
CA GLY A 22 21.97 4.08 8.63
C GLY A 22 21.43 5.45 8.23
N GLU A 23 20.38 5.53 7.41
CA GLU A 23 19.78 6.78 6.95
C GLU A 23 18.52 7.12 7.78
N ARG A 24 18.33 8.40 8.14
CA ARG A 24 17.22 8.84 9.01
C ARG A 24 15.84 8.44 8.46
N ASN A 25 15.69 8.46 7.15
CA ASN A 25 14.46 8.11 6.45
C ASN A 25 14.42 6.64 6.00
N PHE A 26 15.32 5.80 6.55
CA PHE A 26 15.24 4.37 6.33
C PHE A 26 13.98 3.78 6.99
N TYR A 27 13.31 2.94 6.24
CA TYR A 27 12.13 2.20 6.69
C TYR A 27 12.18 0.75 6.24
N ASP A 28 11.44 -0.09 6.95
CA ASP A 28 11.17 -1.48 6.58
C ASP A 28 9.72 -1.78 6.93
N ARG A 29 8.88 -2.13 5.93
CA ARG A 29 7.43 -2.08 6.09
C ARG A 29 6.71 -3.28 5.49
N TYR A 30 5.68 -3.74 6.20
CA TYR A 30 4.61 -4.60 5.71
C TYR A 30 3.41 -3.77 5.28
N PHE A 31 2.77 -4.20 4.23
CA PHE A 31 1.45 -3.75 3.82
C PHE A 31 0.60 -4.95 3.41
N PHE A 32 -0.69 -4.90 3.75
CA PHE A 32 -1.69 -5.88 3.36
C PHE A 32 -2.99 -5.17 3.01
N ASN A 33 -3.69 -5.65 1.99
CA ASN A 33 -5.08 -5.37 1.78
C ASN A 33 -5.84 -6.65 1.50
N GLY A 34 -7.12 -6.68 1.91
CA GLY A 34 -8.04 -7.76 1.59
C GLY A 34 -9.40 -7.19 1.26
N TYR A 35 -10.03 -7.75 0.24
CA TYR A 35 -11.33 -7.32 -0.25
C TYR A 35 -12.21 -8.53 -0.56
N ALA A 36 -13.51 -8.41 -0.22
CA ALA A 36 -14.49 -9.40 -0.60
C ALA A 36 -14.72 -9.37 -2.13
N ARG A 37 -14.85 -10.55 -2.75
CA ARG A 37 -15.22 -10.65 -4.18
C ARG A 37 -16.58 -10.00 -4.46
N GLU A 38 -17.46 -10.04 -3.47
CA GLU A 38 -18.81 -9.46 -3.52
C GLU A 38 -19.03 -8.52 -2.34
N GLY A 39 -19.90 -7.53 -2.52
CA GLY A 39 -20.19 -6.54 -1.50
C GLY A 39 -19.16 -5.42 -1.41
N GLN A 40 -19.16 -4.72 -0.29
CA GLN A 40 -18.29 -3.58 -0.01
C GLN A 40 -17.61 -3.76 1.36
N ALA A 41 -16.85 -4.83 1.49
CA ALA A 41 -16.06 -5.10 2.68
C ALA A 41 -14.57 -5.18 2.31
N PHE A 42 -13.75 -4.52 3.13
CA PHE A 42 -12.32 -4.35 2.89
C PHE A 42 -11.60 -4.26 4.23
N PHE A 43 -10.37 -4.71 4.25
CA PHE A 43 -9.44 -4.36 5.32
C PHE A 43 -8.06 -4.03 4.74
N ALA A 44 -7.30 -3.25 5.49
CA ALA A 44 -5.89 -3.03 5.22
C ALA A 44 -5.09 -2.98 6.51
N LEU A 45 -3.85 -3.41 6.44
CA LEU A 45 -2.86 -3.28 7.50
C LEU A 45 -1.57 -2.72 6.94
N ALA A 46 -0.94 -1.84 7.70
CA ALA A 46 0.45 -1.47 7.52
C ALA A 46 1.18 -1.59 8.86
N LEU A 47 2.43 -2.08 8.83
CA LEU A 47 3.34 -2.08 9.97
C LEU A 47 4.71 -1.65 9.49
N GLY A 48 5.26 -0.60 10.07
CA GLY A 48 6.53 0.00 9.68
C GLY A 48 7.54 0.04 10.83
N VAL A 49 8.80 -0.24 10.48
CA VAL A 49 9.97 -0.17 11.37
C VAL A 49 10.85 0.97 10.89
N TYR A 50 11.18 1.90 11.77
CA TYR A 50 11.95 3.11 11.46
C TYR A 50 13.12 3.26 12.45
N PRO A 51 14.25 2.56 12.22
CA PRO A 51 15.31 2.41 13.21
C PRO A 51 15.90 3.73 13.71
N HIS A 52 16.19 4.66 12.78
CA HIS A 52 16.80 5.94 13.13
C HIS A 52 15.84 6.99 13.70
N ARG A 53 14.55 6.66 13.73
CA ARG A 53 13.51 7.42 14.43
C ARG A 53 13.15 6.80 15.77
N ASN A 54 13.65 5.60 16.05
CA ASN A 54 13.26 4.78 17.19
C ASN A 54 11.75 4.55 17.25
N VAL A 55 11.10 4.33 16.10
CA VAL A 55 9.65 4.15 15.98
C VAL A 55 9.33 2.82 15.31
N MET A 56 8.30 2.15 15.80
CA MET A 56 7.54 1.13 15.09
C MET A 56 6.07 1.55 15.14
N ASP A 57 5.44 1.65 13.99
CA ASP A 57 4.01 1.97 13.88
C ASP A 57 3.23 0.85 13.19
N ALA A 58 1.94 0.78 13.49
CA ALA A 58 1.01 -0.10 12.80
C ALA A 58 -0.37 0.53 12.71
N SER A 59 -1.08 0.23 11.62
CA SER A 59 -2.47 0.62 11.45
C SER A 59 -3.26 -0.54 10.89
N PHE A 60 -4.47 -0.77 11.42
CA PHE A 60 -5.43 -1.71 10.88
C PHE A 60 -6.73 -0.99 10.59
N CYS A 61 -7.18 -1.06 9.35
CA CYS A 61 -8.36 -0.35 8.88
C CYS A 61 -9.36 -1.34 8.30
N VAL A 62 -10.65 -1.05 8.46
CA VAL A 62 -11.74 -1.89 7.94
C VAL A 62 -12.81 -1.00 7.32
N ILE A 63 -13.28 -1.35 6.11
CA ILE A 63 -14.54 -0.83 5.59
C ILE A 63 -15.64 -1.84 5.91
N HIS A 64 -16.63 -1.39 6.65
CA HIS A 64 -17.80 -2.17 7.02
C HIS A 64 -19.05 -1.27 7.06
N GLU A 65 -20.12 -1.68 6.38
CA GLU A 65 -21.41 -0.95 6.33
C GLU A 65 -21.26 0.54 5.93
N GLY A 66 -20.40 0.83 4.94
CA GLY A 66 -20.21 2.20 4.43
C GLY A 66 -19.31 3.10 5.28
N VAL A 67 -18.74 2.59 6.36
CA VAL A 67 -17.81 3.32 7.24
C VAL A 67 -16.44 2.69 7.18
N GLN A 68 -15.41 3.51 7.02
CA GLN A 68 -14.02 3.11 7.20
C GLN A 68 -13.62 3.38 8.65
N HIS A 69 -13.23 2.34 9.37
CA HIS A 69 -12.72 2.36 10.74
C HIS A 69 -11.20 2.27 10.72
N ASN A 70 -10.51 3.14 11.44
CA ASN A 70 -9.06 3.24 11.44
C ASN A 70 -8.52 3.10 12.86
N LEU A 71 -7.83 2.01 13.14
CA LEU A 71 -7.08 1.79 14.39
C LEU A 71 -5.60 2.00 14.10
N ARG A 72 -4.94 2.91 14.82
CA ARG A 72 -3.52 3.20 14.70
C ARG A 72 -2.81 2.97 16.03
N ALA A 73 -1.58 2.51 15.93
CA ALA A 73 -0.70 2.28 17.07
C ALA A 73 0.72 2.74 16.73
N SER A 74 1.42 3.30 17.70
CA SER A 74 2.84 3.65 17.57
C SER A 74 3.55 3.34 18.88
N ARG A 75 4.78 2.87 18.81
CA ARG A 75 5.64 2.67 19.98
C ARG A 75 7.08 3.02 19.67
N HIS A 76 7.88 3.23 20.73
CA HIS A 76 9.32 3.21 20.57
C HIS A 76 9.77 1.81 20.13
N LEU A 77 10.66 1.78 19.13
CA LEU A 77 11.17 0.53 18.55
C LEU A 77 12.01 -0.26 19.56
N GLY A 78 12.90 0.43 20.26
CA GLY A 78 13.94 -0.22 21.07
C GLY A 78 14.97 -0.95 20.20
N VAL A 79 15.47 -2.07 20.69
CA VAL A 79 16.54 -2.83 19.99
C VAL A 79 16.01 -4.05 19.23
N GLU A 80 14.85 -4.58 19.63
CA GLU A 80 14.31 -5.83 19.05
C GLU A 80 13.31 -5.52 17.92
N ARG A 81 13.81 -5.28 16.71
CA ARG A 81 12.99 -4.98 15.55
C ARG A 81 12.25 -6.20 14.96
N MET A 82 12.59 -7.41 15.41
CA MET A 82 11.89 -8.65 15.02
C MET A 82 10.60 -8.86 15.80
N ASP A 83 10.38 -8.11 16.90
CA ASP A 83 9.10 -8.09 17.61
C ASP A 83 8.11 -7.17 16.87
N THR A 84 7.47 -7.73 15.85
CA THR A 84 6.53 -7.01 14.96
C THR A 84 5.14 -6.86 15.61
N ARG A 85 5.11 -6.37 16.86
CA ARG A 85 3.89 -6.06 17.61
C ARG A 85 3.88 -4.60 18.04
N VAL A 86 2.80 -3.88 17.75
CA VAL A 86 2.57 -2.49 18.14
C VAL A 86 1.20 -2.40 18.80
N GLY A 87 1.18 -2.28 20.13
CA GLY A 87 -0.07 -2.32 20.90
C GLY A 87 -0.87 -3.61 20.61
N PRO A 88 -2.13 -3.49 20.16
CA PRO A 88 -2.96 -4.65 19.83
C PRO A 88 -2.62 -5.28 18.48
N ILE A 89 -1.89 -4.60 17.58
CA ILE A 89 -1.65 -5.02 16.20
C ILE A 89 -0.34 -5.81 16.11
N SER A 90 -0.34 -6.94 15.42
CA SER A 90 0.89 -7.68 15.12
C SER A 90 0.83 -8.41 13.78
N VAL A 91 2.02 -8.64 13.20
CA VAL A 91 2.23 -9.44 11.99
C VAL A 91 3.18 -10.57 12.32
N GLN A 92 2.82 -11.80 11.93
CA GLN A 92 3.62 -12.99 12.13
C GLN A 92 3.90 -13.66 10.78
N VAL A 93 5.14 -13.98 10.50
CA VAL A 93 5.51 -14.79 9.34
C VAL A 93 5.34 -16.26 9.77
N LEU A 94 4.37 -16.96 9.18
CA LEU A 94 4.13 -18.38 9.42
C LEU A 94 5.03 -19.23 8.53
N GLU A 95 5.00 -18.97 7.23
CA GLU A 95 5.90 -19.55 6.24
C GLU A 95 6.39 -18.45 5.29
N PRO A 96 7.71 -18.18 5.22
CA PRO A 96 8.24 -17.10 4.39
C PRO A 96 7.79 -17.19 2.93
N LEU A 97 7.35 -16.06 2.38
CA LEU A 97 6.81 -15.89 1.03
C LEU A 97 5.55 -16.70 0.71
N LYS A 98 4.92 -17.37 1.70
CA LYS A 98 3.71 -18.17 1.50
C LYS A 98 2.56 -17.76 2.41
N SER A 99 2.79 -17.67 3.72
CA SER A 99 1.71 -17.32 4.64
C SER A 99 2.16 -16.43 5.80
N LEU A 100 1.33 -15.44 6.09
CA LEU A 100 1.54 -14.49 7.18
C LEU A 100 0.22 -14.30 7.93
N ARG A 101 0.31 -14.12 9.25
CA ARG A 101 -0.84 -13.89 10.10
C ARG A 101 -0.88 -12.45 10.58
N ILE A 102 -2.04 -11.85 10.50
CA ILE A 102 -2.38 -10.53 11.02
C ILE A 102 -3.24 -10.72 12.25
N LEU A 103 -2.84 -10.15 13.38
CA LEU A 103 -3.60 -10.20 14.62
C LEU A 103 -3.91 -8.77 15.08
N VAL A 104 -5.17 -8.54 15.44
CA VAL A 104 -5.61 -7.37 16.20
C VAL A 104 -6.30 -7.88 17.45
N HIS A 105 -5.56 -7.80 18.56
CA HIS A 105 -6.03 -8.25 19.86
C HIS A 105 -7.13 -7.30 20.41
N GLU A 106 -7.78 -7.77 21.46
CA GLU A 106 -8.77 -6.97 22.18
C GLU A 106 -8.22 -5.60 22.57
N ASN A 107 -9.03 -4.55 22.37
CA ASN A 107 -8.70 -3.16 22.65
C ASN A 107 -9.97 -2.36 22.93
N ASP A 108 -9.81 -1.17 23.47
CA ASP A 108 -10.92 -0.31 23.90
C ASP A 108 -11.79 0.19 22.72
N TYR A 109 -11.28 0.11 21.51
CA TYR A 109 -11.99 0.56 20.29
C TYR A 109 -12.86 -0.55 19.67
N GLY A 110 -12.71 -1.80 20.13
CA GLY A 110 -13.56 -2.92 19.73
C GLY A 110 -13.30 -3.43 18.33
N ILE A 111 -12.15 -3.12 17.72
CA ILE A 111 -11.69 -3.72 16.48
C ILE A 111 -10.85 -4.95 16.81
N ARG A 112 -11.20 -6.11 16.22
CA ARG A 112 -10.45 -7.35 16.38
C ARG A 112 -10.26 -8.01 15.02
N ALA A 113 -9.15 -8.70 14.85
CA ALA A 113 -8.91 -9.52 13.66
C ALA A 113 -7.97 -10.69 13.98
N ASP A 114 -8.20 -11.78 13.29
CA ASP A 114 -7.28 -12.90 13.17
C ASP A 114 -7.38 -13.38 11.72
N LEU A 115 -6.43 -12.94 10.90
CA LEU A 115 -6.45 -13.12 9.46
C LEU A 115 -5.14 -13.75 9.02
N THR A 116 -5.24 -14.76 8.18
CA THR A 116 -4.07 -15.38 7.55
C THR A 116 -4.07 -15.07 6.06
N PHE A 117 -3.00 -14.43 5.59
CA PHE A 117 -2.69 -14.30 4.17
C PHE A 117 -2.15 -15.63 3.65
N LEU A 118 -2.69 -16.08 2.52
CA LEU A 118 -2.26 -17.27 1.78
C LEU A 118 -1.87 -16.85 0.37
N ALA A 119 -0.61 -17.06 -0.01
CA ALA A 119 -0.12 -16.73 -1.33
C ALA A 119 -0.84 -17.54 -2.42
N ARG A 120 -1.35 -16.86 -3.46
CA ARG A 120 -1.90 -17.47 -4.67
C ARG A 120 -0.90 -17.47 -5.82
N ALA A 121 0.05 -16.56 -5.78
CA ALA A 121 1.08 -16.39 -6.80
C ALA A 121 2.46 -16.26 -6.12
N PRO A 122 3.57 -16.44 -6.87
CA PRO A 122 4.90 -16.10 -6.35
C PRO A 122 4.97 -14.62 -5.98
N ALA A 123 5.88 -14.28 -5.05
CA ALA A 123 6.19 -12.89 -4.78
C ALA A 123 6.91 -12.28 -5.99
N LEU A 124 6.42 -11.14 -6.44
CA LEU A 124 6.95 -10.40 -7.58
C LEU A 124 7.88 -9.31 -7.06
N GLU A 125 9.18 -9.42 -7.36
CA GLU A 125 10.13 -8.34 -7.10
C GLU A 125 9.89 -7.22 -8.10
N GLU A 126 9.72 -6.00 -7.60
CA GLU A 126 9.54 -4.82 -8.44
C GLU A 126 10.90 -4.17 -8.73
N PRO A 127 11.05 -3.46 -9.86
CA PRO A 127 12.24 -2.69 -10.14
C PRO A 127 12.50 -1.69 -9.00
N ARG A 128 13.77 -1.46 -8.66
CA ARG A 128 14.14 -0.55 -7.60
C ARG A 128 13.63 0.86 -7.87
N PHE A 129 12.94 1.43 -6.88
CA PHE A 129 12.43 2.80 -6.93
C PHE A 129 13.57 3.76 -6.62
N GLN A 130 13.97 4.55 -7.60
CA GLN A 130 15.01 5.56 -7.43
C GLN A 130 14.52 6.89 -7.94
N HIS A 131 14.47 7.89 -7.05
CA HIS A 131 14.11 9.25 -7.39
C HIS A 131 14.99 10.22 -6.61
N SER A 132 15.57 11.18 -7.30
CA SER A 132 16.50 12.14 -6.72
C SER A 132 16.07 13.57 -7.01
N LEU A 133 16.34 14.47 -6.06
CA LEU A 133 16.17 15.89 -6.19
C LEU A 133 17.56 16.54 -6.17
N GLY A 134 18.08 16.85 -7.34
CA GLY A 134 19.49 17.23 -7.49
C GLY A 134 20.42 16.12 -6.96
N PRO A 135 21.37 16.44 -6.06
CA PRO A 135 22.27 15.44 -5.48
C PRO A 135 21.67 14.63 -4.33
N ARG A 136 20.40 14.87 -3.95
CA ARG A 136 19.76 14.20 -2.82
C ARG A 136 18.87 13.07 -3.30
N SER A 137 19.09 11.86 -2.77
CA SER A 137 18.14 10.76 -2.95
C SER A 137 16.88 11.03 -2.12
N LEU A 138 15.72 11.13 -2.78
CA LEU A 138 14.42 11.23 -2.13
C LEU A 138 13.81 9.87 -1.87
N MET A 139 13.95 8.97 -2.85
CA MET A 139 13.50 7.59 -2.76
C MET A 139 14.59 6.68 -3.30
N ASP A 140 14.90 5.66 -2.54
CA ASP A 140 15.76 4.56 -2.94
C ASP A 140 15.30 3.31 -2.18
N SER A 141 14.38 2.59 -2.77
CA SER A 141 13.70 1.48 -2.10
C SER A 141 13.47 0.29 -3.01
N THR A 142 13.40 -0.85 -2.38
CA THR A 142 13.03 -2.12 -3.00
C THR A 142 11.65 -2.52 -2.48
N ARG A 143 10.86 -3.15 -3.33
CA ARG A 143 9.53 -3.67 -2.97
C ARG A 143 9.30 -5.03 -3.62
N LEU A 144 8.58 -5.89 -2.91
CA LEU A 144 7.93 -7.04 -3.49
C LEU A 144 6.41 -6.90 -3.31
N THR A 145 5.66 -7.34 -4.31
CA THR A 145 4.20 -7.46 -4.26
C THR A 145 3.81 -8.93 -4.45
N GLN A 146 2.80 -9.37 -3.71
CA GLN A 146 2.31 -10.75 -3.82
C GLN A 146 0.79 -10.80 -3.70
N ASN A 147 0.13 -11.34 -4.72
CA ASN A 147 -1.29 -11.60 -4.70
C ASN A 147 -1.63 -12.85 -3.89
N GLY A 148 -2.74 -12.79 -3.15
CA GLY A 148 -3.16 -13.87 -2.27
C GLY A 148 -4.65 -13.88 -1.99
N SER A 149 -5.02 -14.78 -1.10
CA SER A 149 -6.33 -14.87 -0.48
C SER A 149 -6.19 -14.79 1.03
N TYR A 150 -7.32 -14.68 1.73
CA TYR A 150 -7.33 -14.57 3.18
C TYR A 150 -8.33 -15.52 3.79
N GLU A 151 -8.01 -16.01 4.99
CA GLU A 151 -8.92 -16.75 5.86
C GLU A 151 -8.85 -16.20 7.28
N GLY A 152 -9.91 -16.45 8.06
CA GLY A 152 -10.01 -16.00 9.44
C GLY A 152 -11.24 -15.10 9.66
N TYR A 153 -11.05 -14.01 10.40
CA TYR A 153 -12.16 -13.09 10.68
C TYR A 153 -11.66 -11.71 11.08
N PHE A 154 -12.59 -10.76 11.02
CA PHE A 154 -12.49 -9.48 11.74
C PHE A 154 -13.83 -9.10 12.35
N SER A 155 -13.82 -8.19 13.30
CA SER A 155 -15.01 -7.58 13.88
C SER A 155 -14.78 -6.11 14.18
N VAL A 156 -15.87 -5.35 14.13
CA VAL A 156 -15.92 -3.92 14.46
C VAL A 156 -16.85 -3.73 15.66
N ARG A 157 -16.60 -2.72 16.46
CA ARG A 157 -17.35 -2.41 17.68
C ARG A 157 -18.86 -2.49 17.49
N GLY A 158 -19.52 -3.32 18.30
CA GLY A 158 -20.97 -3.53 18.22
C GLY A 158 -21.46 -4.31 17.01
N GLY A 159 -20.56 -4.66 16.06
CA GLY A 159 -20.86 -5.41 14.87
C GLY A 159 -20.71 -6.92 15.02
N ARG A 160 -21.28 -7.66 14.08
CA ARG A 160 -21.05 -9.09 13.96
C ARG A 160 -19.63 -9.37 13.49
N ARG A 161 -19.12 -10.51 13.89
CA ARG A 161 -17.89 -11.08 13.32
C ARG A 161 -18.10 -11.33 11.83
N VAL A 162 -17.22 -10.77 10.99
CA VAL A 162 -17.18 -11.02 9.55
C VAL A 162 -16.23 -12.17 9.31
N GLU A 163 -16.74 -13.27 8.78
CA GLU A 163 -15.94 -14.43 8.41
C GLU A 163 -15.25 -14.18 7.07
N VAL A 164 -13.96 -14.50 7.04
CA VAL A 164 -13.10 -14.36 5.88
C VAL A 164 -12.69 -15.74 5.41
N ALA A 165 -13.14 -16.13 4.22
CA ALA A 165 -12.87 -17.42 3.62
C ALA A 165 -12.08 -17.25 2.32
N SER A 166 -11.06 -18.05 2.09
CA SER A 166 -10.07 -17.85 1.03
C SER A 166 -10.65 -17.85 -0.39
N GLU A 167 -11.78 -18.52 -0.61
CA GLU A 167 -12.52 -18.52 -1.88
C GLU A 167 -13.30 -17.22 -2.13
N LYS A 168 -13.60 -16.46 -1.07
CA LYS A 168 -14.41 -15.23 -1.10
C LYS A 168 -13.60 -13.97 -0.90
N TRP A 169 -12.39 -14.07 -0.31
CA TRP A 169 -11.57 -12.93 0.02
C TRP A 169 -10.21 -13.02 -0.67
N LEU A 170 -9.98 -12.08 -1.55
CA LEU A 170 -8.73 -11.89 -2.24
C LEU A 170 -8.03 -10.64 -1.73
N GLY A 171 -6.77 -10.50 -2.09
CA GLY A 171 -6.02 -9.29 -1.78
C GLY A 171 -4.57 -9.39 -2.19
N THR A 172 -3.80 -8.49 -1.61
CA THR A 172 -2.40 -8.32 -1.94
C THR A 172 -1.63 -8.00 -0.68
N ARG A 173 -0.38 -8.35 -0.64
CA ARG A 173 0.56 -7.82 0.32
C ARG A 173 1.76 -7.22 -0.38
N ASP A 174 2.40 -6.23 0.21
CA ASP A 174 3.75 -5.83 -0.15
C ASP A 174 4.70 -5.87 1.06
N ARG A 175 5.96 -5.92 0.75
CA ARG A 175 7.08 -5.62 1.63
C ARG A 175 7.94 -4.60 0.91
N SER A 176 8.23 -3.51 1.59
CA SER A 176 9.13 -2.51 1.04
C SER A 176 10.12 -2.04 2.10
N TRP A 177 11.35 -1.75 1.66
CA TRP A 177 12.41 -1.25 2.52
C TRP A 177 13.35 -0.36 1.74
N GLY A 178 14.00 0.55 2.44
CA GLY A 178 14.91 1.53 1.86
C GLY A 178 14.65 2.93 2.38
N ILE A 179 14.80 3.91 1.53
CA ILE A 179 14.69 5.34 1.86
C ILE A 179 13.49 5.93 1.14
N ARG A 180 12.67 6.70 1.86
CA ARG A 180 11.61 7.54 1.31
C ARG A 180 11.29 8.69 2.29
N PRO A 181 10.59 9.76 1.85
CA PRO A 181 10.11 10.78 2.77
C PRO A 181 9.25 10.17 3.89
N LEU A 182 9.59 10.47 5.14
CA LEU A 182 8.92 10.01 6.36
C LEU A 182 8.60 11.21 7.25
N GLY A 183 7.66 11.04 8.19
CA GLY A 183 7.25 12.06 9.11
C GLY A 183 6.25 13.03 8.51
N SER A 184 6.32 14.30 8.90
CA SER A 184 5.44 15.34 8.38
C SER A 184 5.83 15.77 6.96
N MET A 185 4.88 16.34 6.22
CA MET A 185 5.18 16.97 4.92
C MET A 185 6.24 18.05 5.01
N GLN A 186 6.38 18.71 6.16
CA GLN A 186 7.39 19.76 6.41
C GLN A 186 8.83 19.19 6.49
N GLU A 187 8.97 17.90 6.80
CA GLU A 187 10.26 17.22 6.82
C GLU A 187 10.67 16.70 5.43
N SER A 188 9.77 16.73 4.47
CA SER A 188 10.06 16.28 3.10
C SER A 188 10.80 17.37 2.34
N PRO A 189 11.95 17.07 1.73
CA PRO A 189 12.68 18.03 0.94
C PRO A 189 11.88 18.42 -0.30
N SER A 190 11.77 19.73 -0.56
CA SER A 190 11.21 20.29 -1.79
C SER A 190 12.20 21.29 -2.37
N GLU A 191 12.16 21.47 -3.69
CA GLU A 191 12.90 22.57 -4.31
C GLU A 191 12.24 23.90 -3.96
N PRO A 192 13.00 24.91 -3.51
CA PRO A 192 12.43 26.22 -3.24
C PRO A 192 11.70 26.77 -4.48
N GLY A 193 10.43 27.12 -4.31
CA GLY A 193 9.60 27.67 -5.37
C GLY A 193 8.99 26.68 -6.35
N SER A 194 9.25 25.37 -6.21
CA SER A 194 8.56 24.34 -6.99
C SER A 194 7.24 23.93 -6.33
N ILE A 195 6.25 23.57 -7.14
CA ILE A 195 5.02 22.93 -6.66
C ILE A 195 5.36 21.45 -6.39
N PRO A 196 5.12 20.92 -5.18
CA PRO A 196 5.28 19.50 -4.91
C PRO A 196 4.50 18.67 -5.93
N GLN A 197 5.14 17.63 -6.47
CA GLN A 197 4.56 16.77 -7.49
C GLN A 197 4.83 15.31 -7.17
N PHE A 198 3.79 14.48 -7.28
CA PHE A 198 3.90 13.04 -7.22
C PHE A 198 2.75 12.39 -7.99
N TYR A 199 3.07 11.59 -8.97
CA TYR A 199 2.10 10.77 -9.70
C TYR A 199 2.41 9.31 -9.48
N TRP A 200 1.46 8.59 -8.87
CA TRP A 200 1.57 7.19 -8.55
C TRP A 200 0.30 6.44 -8.88
N LEU A 201 0.45 5.35 -9.61
CA LEU A 201 -0.57 4.32 -9.77
C LEU A 201 0.02 2.94 -9.49
N TRP A 202 -0.76 2.12 -8.81
CA TRP A 202 -0.42 0.73 -8.53
C TRP A 202 -1.68 -0.12 -8.59
N ALA A 203 -1.66 -1.19 -9.39
CA ALA A 203 -2.84 -2.01 -9.66
C ALA A 203 -2.52 -3.50 -9.69
N PRO A 204 -2.43 -4.15 -8.53
CA PRO A 204 -2.46 -5.60 -8.44
C PRO A 204 -3.88 -6.12 -8.65
N VAL A 205 -4.04 -7.10 -9.53
CA VAL A 205 -5.35 -7.69 -9.84
C VAL A 205 -5.30 -9.20 -9.71
N ASN A 206 -6.35 -9.76 -9.15
CA ASN A 206 -6.58 -11.19 -9.05
C ASN A 206 -7.65 -11.62 -10.06
N PHE A 207 -7.27 -12.46 -11.01
CA PHE A 207 -8.17 -13.24 -11.86
C PHE A 207 -8.22 -14.68 -11.35
N ASP A 208 -9.09 -15.52 -11.91
CA ASP A 208 -9.20 -16.92 -11.48
C ASP A 208 -7.96 -17.74 -11.88
N ASP A 209 -7.41 -17.49 -13.07
CA ASP A 209 -6.30 -18.23 -13.68
C ASP A 209 -4.96 -17.49 -13.71
N CYS A 210 -4.94 -16.20 -13.36
CA CYS A 210 -3.71 -15.40 -13.33
C CYS A 210 -3.81 -14.23 -12.35
N VAL A 211 -2.68 -13.60 -12.10
CA VAL A 211 -2.58 -12.31 -11.43
C VAL A 211 -1.83 -11.33 -12.32
N THR A 212 -2.13 -10.04 -12.17
CA THR A 212 -1.39 -8.98 -12.84
C THR A 212 -0.91 -7.95 -11.84
N LEU A 213 0.22 -7.35 -12.11
CA LEU A 213 0.74 -6.19 -11.39
C LEU A 213 1.06 -5.10 -12.40
N TYR A 214 0.65 -3.89 -12.10
CA TYR A 214 0.99 -2.67 -12.82
C TYR A 214 1.35 -1.59 -11.83
N ASP A 215 2.42 -0.86 -12.10
CA ASP A 215 2.73 0.39 -11.41
C ASP A 215 3.45 1.40 -12.30
N ILE A 216 3.29 2.67 -11.96
CA ILE A 216 3.94 3.81 -12.62
C ILE A 216 4.13 4.95 -11.65
N ASN A 217 5.30 5.59 -11.74
CA ASN A 217 5.51 6.96 -11.30
C ASN A 217 5.90 7.84 -12.49
N ALA A 218 5.39 9.05 -12.53
CA ALA A 218 5.68 10.01 -13.58
C ALA A 218 5.91 11.41 -13.01
N ASP A 219 6.62 12.24 -13.78
CA ASP A 219 6.81 13.67 -13.51
C ASP A 219 5.59 14.49 -13.95
N ALA A 220 5.67 15.82 -13.80
CA ALA A 220 4.60 16.73 -14.16
C ALA A 220 4.26 16.72 -15.67
N ALA A 221 5.24 16.46 -16.53
CA ALA A 221 5.03 16.35 -17.99
C ALA A 221 4.47 14.98 -18.39
N GLY A 222 4.35 14.04 -17.45
CA GLY A 222 3.92 12.66 -17.69
C GLY A 222 5.04 11.71 -18.11
N THR A 223 6.32 12.16 -18.03
CA THR A 223 7.46 11.27 -18.29
C THR A 223 7.62 10.30 -17.13
N ALA A 224 7.45 9.01 -17.44
CA ALA A 224 7.61 7.99 -16.42
C ALA A 224 9.08 7.83 -16.01
N TRP A 225 9.35 7.88 -14.72
CA TRP A 225 10.67 7.57 -14.15
C TRP A 225 10.72 6.18 -13.48
N HIS A 226 9.57 5.56 -13.29
CA HIS A 226 9.44 4.18 -12.85
C HIS A 226 8.20 3.56 -13.50
N THR A 227 8.35 2.36 -14.06
CA THR A 227 7.24 1.57 -14.60
C THR A 227 7.49 0.09 -14.40
N HIS A 228 6.44 -0.66 -14.12
CA HIS A 228 6.52 -2.11 -14.05
C HIS A 228 5.20 -2.74 -14.48
N GLY A 229 5.28 -3.88 -15.13
CA GLY A 229 4.13 -4.69 -15.49
C GLY A 229 4.47 -6.17 -15.55
N VAL A 230 3.64 -6.99 -14.91
CA VAL A 230 3.82 -8.45 -14.85
C VAL A 230 2.47 -9.14 -14.97
N VAL A 231 2.49 -10.28 -15.65
CA VAL A 231 1.41 -11.28 -15.63
C VAL A 231 1.99 -12.60 -15.13
N ALA A 232 1.36 -13.21 -14.13
CA ALA A 232 1.74 -14.54 -13.66
C ALA A 232 0.53 -15.47 -13.66
N HIS A 233 0.61 -16.59 -14.37
CA HIS A 233 -0.43 -17.60 -14.41
C HIS A 233 -0.43 -18.45 -13.13
N LEU A 234 -1.58 -18.87 -12.69
CA LEU A 234 -1.75 -19.67 -11.47
C LEU A 234 -1.81 -21.16 -11.79
N PRO A 235 -1.39 -22.03 -10.84
CA PRO A 235 -0.82 -21.69 -9.53
C PRO A 235 0.67 -21.35 -9.56
N ASP A 236 1.47 -21.90 -10.46
CA ASP A 236 2.94 -21.91 -10.41
C ASP A 236 3.58 -21.32 -11.68
N GLY A 237 2.82 -20.53 -12.43
CA GLY A 237 3.33 -19.90 -13.65
C GLY A 237 4.46 -18.93 -13.39
N GLN A 238 5.52 -19.02 -14.19
CA GLN A 238 6.59 -18.04 -14.13
C GLN A 238 6.05 -16.64 -14.46
N PRO A 239 6.44 -15.61 -13.71
CA PRO A 239 6.05 -14.24 -14.01
C PRO A 239 6.58 -13.82 -15.39
N GLU A 240 5.70 -13.30 -16.23
CA GLU A 240 6.03 -12.67 -17.50
C GLU A 240 6.11 -11.17 -17.32
N THR A 241 7.31 -10.61 -17.38
CA THR A 241 7.51 -9.16 -17.35
C THR A 241 7.16 -8.55 -18.70
N MET A 242 6.39 -7.49 -18.68
CA MET A 242 5.98 -6.77 -19.88
C MET A 242 7.13 -5.95 -20.46
N GLN A 243 7.18 -5.84 -21.76
CA GLN A 243 8.16 -5.01 -22.48
C GLN A 243 7.92 -3.52 -22.20
N SER A 244 6.66 -3.12 -22.17
CA SER A 244 6.25 -1.78 -21.80
C SER A 244 4.84 -1.76 -21.24
N VAL A 245 4.54 -0.73 -20.43
CA VAL A 245 3.21 -0.52 -19.87
C VAL A 245 2.84 0.95 -19.95
N SER A 246 1.55 1.21 -20.05
CA SER A 246 1.01 2.56 -20.01
C SER A 246 -0.40 2.55 -19.43
N SER A 247 -0.88 3.72 -19.00
CA SER A 247 -2.25 3.87 -18.52
C SER A 247 -2.90 5.14 -19.00
N ARG A 248 -4.22 5.11 -19.02
CA ARG A 248 -5.09 6.28 -19.21
C ARG A 248 -6.16 6.27 -18.13
N VAL A 249 -6.24 7.34 -17.35
CA VAL A 249 -7.21 7.51 -16.28
C VAL A 249 -8.22 8.58 -16.66
N THR A 250 -9.49 8.28 -16.44
CA THR A 250 -10.57 9.27 -16.45
C THR A 250 -10.92 9.57 -14.99
N TYR A 251 -10.90 10.83 -14.60
CA TYR A 251 -11.17 11.26 -13.24
C TYR A 251 -12.63 11.62 -13.03
N ARG A 252 -13.13 11.46 -11.82
CA ARG A 252 -14.46 11.93 -11.41
C ARG A 252 -14.42 13.45 -11.32
N PRO A 253 -15.41 14.17 -11.89
CA PRO A 253 -15.51 15.62 -11.74
C PRO A 253 -15.39 16.08 -10.29
N GLY A 254 -14.68 17.18 -10.06
CA GLY A 254 -14.45 17.74 -8.73
C GLY A 254 -13.52 16.93 -7.82
N THR A 255 -12.78 15.94 -8.37
CA THR A 255 -11.86 15.10 -7.60
C THR A 255 -10.57 14.82 -8.37
N ARG A 256 -9.62 14.17 -7.71
CA ARG A 256 -8.47 13.50 -8.35
C ARG A 256 -8.59 11.97 -8.30
N HIS A 257 -9.79 11.45 -8.05
CA HIS A 257 -10.02 10.00 -7.98
C HIS A 257 -10.48 9.46 -9.34
N ALA A 258 -9.95 8.30 -9.71
CA ALA A 258 -10.33 7.66 -10.97
C ALA A 258 -11.82 7.29 -11.00
N GLN A 259 -12.49 7.66 -12.07
CA GLN A 259 -13.78 7.11 -12.47
C GLN A 259 -13.60 5.79 -13.21
N SER A 260 -12.58 5.72 -14.06
CA SER A 260 -12.15 4.52 -14.76
C SER A 260 -10.68 4.63 -15.14
N ALA A 261 -10.05 3.47 -15.40
CA ALA A 261 -8.73 3.46 -15.99
C ALA A 261 -8.61 2.35 -17.04
N GLN A 262 -7.74 2.59 -18.02
CA GLN A 262 -7.27 1.57 -18.96
C GLN A 262 -5.78 1.40 -18.78
N ILE A 263 -5.31 0.16 -18.65
CA ILE A 263 -3.89 -0.18 -18.62
C ILE A 263 -3.59 -1.01 -19.86
N LEU A 264 -2.53 -0.65 -20.56
CA LEU A 264 -2.00 -1.39 -21.68
C LEU A 264 -0.70 -2.07 -21.26
N PHE A 265 -0.64 -3.38 -21.44
CA PHE A 265 0.55 -4.20 -21.33
C PHE A 265 0.99 -4.62 -22.72
N VAL A 266 2.26 -4.41 -23.05
CA VAL A 266 2.87 -4.89 -24.27
C VAL A 266 3.85 -6.02 -23.90
N ARG A 267 3.59 -7.22 -24.41
CA ARG A 267 4.44 -8.39 -24.18
C ARG A 267 5.76 -8.31 -24.95
N PRO A 268 6.79 -9.05 -24.56
CA PRO A 268 8.05 -9.11 -25.32
C PRO A 268 7.89 -9.49 -26.79
N GLY A 269 6.80 -10.17 -27.16
CA GLY A 269 6.46 -10.50 -28.56
C GLY A 269 5.71 -9.43 -29.33
N GLY A 270 5.35 -8.30 -28.67
CA GLY A 270 4.56 -7.22 -29.26
C GLY A 270 3.04 -7.38 -29.09
N ASP A 271 2.56 -8.49 -28.57
CA ASP A 271 1.13 -8.69 -28.28
C ASP A 271 0.67 -7.76 -27.16
N GLU A 272 -0.54 -7.23 -27.30
CA GLU A 272 -1.14 -6.32 -26.34
C GLU A 272 -2.16 -7.01 -25.45
N LEU A 273 -2.10 -6.69 -24.14
CA LEU A 273 -3.15 -7.00 -23.17
C LEU A 273 -3.70 -5.68 -22.62
N ARG A 274 -5.02 -5.55 -22.63
CA ARG A 274 -5.72 -4.35 -22.14
C ARG A 274 -6.54 -4.70 -20.91
N LEU A 275 -6.30 -3.97 -19.83
CA LEU A 275 -7.09 -4.03 -18.61
C LEU A 275 -8.01 -2.82 -18.57
N HIS A 276 -9.30 -3.06 -18.33
CA HIS A 276 -10.29 -2.03 -18.07
C HIS A 276 -10.67 -2.08 -16.61
N ILE A 277 -10.38 -1.01 -15.88
CA ILE A 277 -10.57 -0.88 -14.43
C ILE A 277 -11.81 -0.04 -14.15
N GLU A 278 -12.73 -0.60 -13.39
CA GLU A 278 -13.98 0.03 -12.96
C GLU A 278 -14.00 0.13 -11.43
N PRO A 279 -13.64 1.27 -10.83
CA PRO A 279 -13.72 1.51 -9.39
C PRO A 279 -15.13 1.30 -8.85
N ARG A 280 -15.25 0.61 -7.72
CA ARG A 280 -16.52 0.30 -7.05
C ARG A 280 -16.71 1.09 -5.76
N TYR A 281 -15.70 1.08 -4.91
CA TYR A 281 -15.67 1.84 -3.66
C TYR A 281 -14.22 2.16 -3.27
N THR A 282 -14.06 3.15 -2.41
CA THR A 282 -12.77 3.76 -2.09
C THR A 282 -12.37 3.48 -0.65
N PHE A 283 -11.13 3.09 -0.46
CA PHE A 283 -10.43 3.09 0.81
C PHE A 283 -9.47 4.28 0.86
N TYR A 284 -9.56 5.09 1.92
CA TYR A 284 -8.72 6.26 2.14
C TYR A 284 -7.44 5.86 2.89
N MET A 285 -6.30 6.02 2.23
CA MET A 285 -4.98 5.60 2.73
C MET A 285 -4.51 6.41 3.96
N SER A 286 -5.14 7.54 4.24
CA SER A 286 -4.93 8.29 5.49
C SER A 286 -5.24 7.46 6.73
N GLY A 287 -6.11 6.47 6.62
CA GLY A 287 -6.33 5.46 7.66
C GLY A 287 -5.05 4.74 8.08
N LEU A 288 -4.16 4.49 7.13
CA LEU A 288 -2.86 3.86 7.35
C LEU A 288 -1.73 4.87 7.61
N GLY A 289 -2.03 6.16 7.72
CA GLY A 289 -1.06 7.22 8.01
C GLY A 289 -0.54 7.99 6.80
N TYR A 290 -0.93 7.64 5.57
CA TYR A 290 -0.52 8.42 4.39
C TYR A 290 -1.17 9.81 4.40
N LEU A 291 -0.37 10.85 4.21
CA LEU A 291 -0.80 12.26 4.24
C LEU A 291 -1.52 12.67 5.53
N HIS A 292 -1.51 11.83 6.57
CA HIS A 292 -2.16 12.15 7.83
C HIS A 292 -1.31 13.15 8.61
N PRO A 293 -1.87 14.28 9.07
CA PRO A 293 -1.10 15.37 9.69
C PRO A 293 -0.47 14.97 11.02
N GLU A 294 -1.08 14.04 11.75
CA GLU A 294 -0.63 13.64 13.07
C GLU A 294 -0.11 12.20 13.15
N TRP A 295 -0.55 11.31 12.27
CA TRP A 295 -0.23 9.88 12.28
C TRP A 295 0.52 9.46 11.01
N GLY A 296 1.36 10.36 10.48
CA GLY A 296 2.28 10.03 9.39
C GLY A 296 3.28 8.93 9.78
N HIS A 297 3.77 8.23 8.79
CA HIS A 297 4.69 7.09 8.98
C HIS A 297 5.96 7.50 9.72
N GLY A 298 6.31 6.73 10.77
CA GLY A 298 7.51 6.96 11.56
C GLY A 298 7.47 8.23 12.43
N MET A 299 6.30 8.82 12.63
CA MET A 299 6.15 9.92 13.58
C MET A 299 6.21 9.38 15.02
N ASP A 300 7.06 9.97 15.84
CA ASP A 300 7.15 9.63 17.26
C ASP A 300 5.89 10.10 18.00
N ARG A 301 5.23 9.17 18.69
CA ARG A 301 4.04 9.40 19.50
C ARG A 301 4.26 9.05 20.98
N GLY A 302 5.53 8.95 21.39
CA GLY A 302 5.93 8.54 22.71
C GLY A 302 6.10 7.04 22.84
N GLU A 303 6.22 6.58 24.08
CA GLU A 303 6.54 5.19 24.40
C GLU A 303 5.53 4.20 23.85
N MET A 304 4.23 4.52 23.94
CA MET A 304 3.11 3.79 23.36
C MET A 304 1.91 4.72 23.18
N ALA A 305 1.35 4.74 21.98
CA ALA A 305 0.13 5.49 21.67
C ALA A 305 -0.82 4.70 20.80
N LEU A 306 -2.12 4.90 21.01
CA LEU A 306 -3.21 4.37 20.20
C LEU A 306 -4.12 5.50 19.77
N ALA A 307 -4.70 5.40 18.58
CA ALA A 307 -5.74 6.27 18.09
C ALA A 307 -6.78 5.51 17.28
N TYR A 308 -7.98 6.04 17.26
CA TYR A 308 -9.08 5.51 16.46
C TYR A 308 -9.92 6.66 15.93
N ASP A 309 -10.27 6.55 14.66
CA ASP A 309 -11.25 7.42 14.01
C ASP A 309 -12.03 6.66 12.94
N THR A 310 -13.03 7.33 12.38
CA THR A 310 -13.86 6.78 11.30
C THR A 310 -14.01 7.78 10.17
N ILE A 311 -14.20 7.25 8.96
CA ILE A 311 -14.56 8.02 7.77
C ILE A 311 -15.87 7.46 7.23
N ASP A 312 -16.90 8.29 7.21
CA ASP A 312 -18.16 7.96 6.54
C ASP A 312 -17.98 8.12 5.03
N LEU A 313 -18.04 7.02 4.30
CA LEU A 313 -17.77 6.99 2.87
C LEU A 313 -18.86 7.68 2.04
N ALA A 314 -20.05 7.91 2.60
CA ALA A 314 -21.14 8.60 1.92
C ALA A 314 -21.00 10.13 1.98
N THR A 315 -20.33 10.66 2.99
CA THR A 315 -20.27 12.09 3.28
C THR A 315 -18.88 12.69 3.22
N VAL A 316 -17.84 11.85 3.09
CA VAL A 316 -16.44 12.31 3.03
C VAL A 316 -16.21 13.21 1.80
N ASP A 317 -15.53 14.33 2.02
CA ASP A 317 -15.09 15.22 0.93
C ASP A 317 -13.77 14.70 0.34
N PRO A 318 -13.78 14.15 -0.90
CA PRO A 318 -12.59 13.59 -1.53
C PRO A 318 -11.56 14.66 -1.95
N ALA A 319 -11.90 15.94 -1.91
CA ALA A 319 -11.01 17.03 -2.28
C ALA A 319 -10.05 17.43 -1.13
N ILE A 320 -10.29 16.96 0.09
CA ILE A 320 -9.39 17.23 1.22
C ILE A 320 -8.02 16.59 0.95
N PRO A 321 -6.90 17.32 1.11
CA PRO A 321 -5.55 16.84 0.75
C PRO A 321 -5.16 15.48 1.34
N MET A 322 -5.56 15.18 2.58
CA MET A 322 -5.28 13.89 3.21
C MET A 322 -6.04 12.71 2.55
N TYR A 323 -7.01 12.97 1.69
CA TYR A 323 -7.83 11.98 1.00
C TYR A 323 -7.47 11.80 -0.48
N LEU A 324 -6.40 12.43 -0.95
CA LEU A 324 -5.89 12.25 -2.32
C LEU A 324 -5.27 10.88 -2.56
N HIS A 325 -4.70 10.26 -1.52
CA HIS A 325 -4.13 8.92 -1.60
C HIS A 325 -5.18 7.88 -1.25
N ILE A 326 -5.57 7.08 -2.23
CA ILE A 326 -6.63 6.08 -2.08
C ILE A 326 -6.26 4.74 -2.70
N GLN A 327 -6.96 3.69 -2.26
CA GLN A 327 -7.13 2.46 -3.03
C GLN A 327 -8.59 2.31 -3.43
N ALA A 328 -8.86 2.29 -4.71
CA ALA A 328 -10.18 2.00 -5.24
C ALA A 328 -10.31 0.50 -5.51
N VAL A 329 -11.11 -0.21 -4.73
CA VAL A 329 -11.46 -1.60 -5.04
C VAL A 329 -12.23 -1.62 -6.34
N SER A 330 -11.76 -2.40 -7.31
CA SER A 330 -12.17 -2.30 -8.69
C SER A 330 -12.52 -3.65 -9.29
N ARG A 331 -13.55 -3.67 -10.12
CA ARG A 331 -13.75 -4.72 -11.09
C ARG A 331 -12.82 -4.49 -12.26
N VAL A 332 -12.16 -5.54 -12.74
CA VAL A 332 -11.21 -5.44 -13.85
C VAL A 332 -11.57 -6.44 -14.92
N ARG A 333 -11.54 -6.00 -16.19
CA ARG A 333 -11.71 -6.86 -17.36
C ARG A 333 -10.41 -6.91 -18.16
N MET A 334 -10.02 -8.12 -18.58
CA MET A 334 -8.89 -8.39 -19.47
C MET A 334 -9.31 -9.43 -20.51
N GLY A 335 -9.69 -8.98 -21.71
CA GLY A 335 -10.40 -9.82 -22.67
C GLY A 335 -11.71 -10.34 -22.06
N ASP A 336 -11.92 -11.65 -22.10
CA ASP A 336 -13.08 -12.32 -21.52
C ASP A 336 -12.95 -12.57 -20.00
N ARG A 337 -11.79 -12.32 -19.41
CA ARG A 337 -11.55 -12.50 -17.96
C ARG A 337 -12.12 -11.35 -17.17
N VAL A 338 -12.72 -11.69 -16.03
CA VAL A 338 -13.16 -10.73 -15.02
C VAL A 338 -12.40 -11.01 -13.73
N GLY A 339 -11.77 -9.98 -13.21
CA GLY A 339 -11.01 -10.02 -11.98
C GLY A 339 -11.42 -8.93 -11.01
N ILE A 340 -10.82 -8.97 -9.84
CA ILE A 340 -10.96 -7.95 -8.80
C ILE A 340 -9.57 -7.56 -8.30
N GLY A 341 -9.38 -6.29 -8.04
CA GLY A 341 -8.12 -5.75 -7.50
C GLY A 341 -8.32 -4.37 -6.93
N VAL A 342 -7.24 -3.70 -6.70
CA VAL A 342 -7.26 -2.29 -6.32
C VAL A 342 -6.58 -1.45 -7.39
N LEU A 343 -7.06 -0.23 -7.58
CA LEU A 343 -6.31 0.84 -8.19
C LEU A 343 -5.90 1.79 -7.07
N GLU A 344 -4.65 1.67 -6.62
CA GLU A 344 -4.06 2.68 -5.75
C GLU A 344 -3.63 3.86 -6.58
N GLN A 345 -3.89 5.06 -6.08
CA GLN A 345 -3.50 6.29 -6.73
C GLN A 345 -3.15 7.38 -5.72
N LEU A 346 -2.08 8.09 -6.03
CA LEU A 346 -1.73 9.36 -5.43
C LEU A 346 -1.34 10.33 -6.55
N VAL A 347 -2.19 11.31 -6.78
CA VAL A 347 -1.93 12.38 -7.75
C VAL A 347 -1.85 13.69 -6.99
N LEU A 348 -0.64 14.17 -6.79
CA LEU A 348 -0.33 15.41 -6.08
C LEU A 348 0.40 16.36 -7.05
N GLY A 349 0.01 17.63 -7.07
CA GLY A 349 0.63 18.62 -7.94
C GLY A 349 0.27 18.47 -9.42
N PRO A 350 1.05 19.14 -10.30
CA PRO A 350 0.80 19.13 -11.73
C PRO A 350 1.04 17.76 -12.36
N HIS A 351 0.18 17.41 -13.31
CA HIS A 351 0.36 16.26 -14.20
C HIS A 351 -0.36 16.58 -15.53
N GLU A 352 0.39 16.98 -16.52
CA GLU A 352 -0.12 17.47 -17.81
C GLU A 352 -1.04 16.46 -18.50
N PRO A 353 -0.72 15.14 -18.60
CA PRO A 353 -1.61 14.19 -19.25
C PRO A 353 -2.96 14.00 -18.55
N SER A 354 -3.06 14.37 -17.26
CA SER A 354 -4.31 14.36 -16.48
C SER A 354 -5.05 15.71 -16.49
N GLY A 355 -4.46 16.76 -17.08
CA GLY A 355 -5.02 18.10 -17.09
C GLY A 355 -4.86 18.86 -15.77
N PHE A 356 -4.00 18.40 -14.86
CA PHE A 356 -3.73 19.08 -13.59
C PHE A 356 -2.53 20.02 -13.72
N SER A 357 -2.69 21.27 -13.29
CA SER A 357 -1.67 22.32 -13.37
C SER A 357 -1.22 22.87 -12.01
N GLY A 358 -2.04 22.71 -10.99
CA GLY A 358 -1.81 23.20 -9.64
C GLY A 358 -1.58 22.08 -8.61
N LEU A 359 -1.41 22.48 -7.35
CA LEU A 359 -1.17 21.50 -6.26
C LEU A 359 -2.39 20.65 -5.97
N PHE A 360 -3.59 21.25 -5.97
CA PHE A 360 -4.85 20.62 -5.57
C PHE A 360 -6.04 20.96 -6.51
N ASP A 361 -5.77 21.41 -7.73
CA ASP A 361 -6.85 21.55 -8.71
C ASP A 361 -7.48 20.17 -9.00
N MET A 362 -8.77 20.17 -9.26
CA MET A 362 -9.57 18.97 -9.44
C MET A 362 -9.98 18.80 -10.90
N ALA A 363 -10.36 17.59 -11.28
CA ALA A 363 -10.90 17.32 -12.60
C ALA A 363 -12.17 18.15 -12.85
N PRO A 364 -12.35 18.70 -14.07
CA PRO A 364 -13.50 19.50 -14.44
C PRO A 364 -14.82 18.70 -14.45
#